data_3d294dfcf70bc242622dcc9ccbfecc06
#
_entry.id   3d294dfcf70bc242622dcc9ccbfecc06
#
_cell.length_a   1.000
_cell.length_b   1.000
_cell.length_c   1.000
_cell.angle_alpha   90.00
_cell.angle_beta   90.00
_cell.angle_gamma   90.00
#
_symmetry.space_group_name_H-M   'P 1'
#
loop_
_entity.id
_entity.type
_entity.pdbx_description
1 polymer ?
#
loop_
_entity_poly.entity_id
_entity_poly.type
_entity_poly.pdbx_seq_one_letter_code
_entity_poly.pdbx_strand_id
1 'polypeptide(L)'
;MDAGESYKIAPGSPNQIDRIEAGMISHLGDTTLDDNPLELNLPKFCDLEQEAEFIGKEALKKIQNRGIEKQFIGFKISGEKIGYNLRRMPIKDDNGNIQGFISSCIFSPTFGCNIGIGFVKIDKISSTEVFKADIDDEERSIEIVALPFSSRLEKMK
;
A
#
# COMPACT_ATOMS: atom_id res chain seq x y z
N MET A 1 29.47 -15.65 7.41
CA MET A 1 29.40 -14.17 7.60
C MET A 1 30.73 -13.58 8.06
N ASP A 2 31.71 -14.38 8.32
CA ASP A 2 33.03 -13.98 8.86
C ASP A 2 33.79 -13.01 7.96
N ALA A 3 33.62 -13.12 6.62
CA ALA A 3 34.27 -12.21 5.65
C ALA A 3 33.76 -10.76 5.71
N GLY A 4 32.60 -10.51 6.29
CA GLY A 4 32.02 -9.18 6.42
C GLY A 4 32.27 -8.50 7.77
N GLU A 5 32.75 -9.24 8.76
CA GLU A 5 32.88 -8.77 10.15
C GLU A 5 33.83 -7.56 10.27
N SER A 6 34.97 -7.61 9.58
CA SER A 6 35.94 -6.52 9.56
C SER A 6 35.40 -5.22 8.93
N TYR A 7 34.35 -5.32 8.11
CA TYR A 7 33.66 -4.19 7.46
C TYR A 7 32.38 -3.79 8.17
N LYS A 8 32.05 -4.42 9.30
CA LYS A 8 30.80 -4.22 10.04
C LYS A 8 29.55 -4.47 9.17
N ILE A 9 29.63 -5.40 8.23
CA ILE A 9 28.51 -5.80 7.38
C ILE A 9 27.69 -6.83 8.16
N ALA A 10 26.40 -6.54 8.31
CA ALA A 10 25.42 -7.44 8.88
C ALA A 10 24.31 -7.72 7.87
N PRO A 11 23.66 -8.90 7.95
CA PRO A 11 22.45 -9.13 7.15
C PRO A 11 21.41 -8.08 7.48
N GLY A 12 20.89 -7.43 6.45
CA GLY A 12 19.79 -6.47 6.55
C GLY A 12 18.54 -7.02 5.90
N SER A 13 17.42 -6.78 6.53
CA SER A 13 16.10 -7.00 5.94
C SER A 13 15.23 -5.80 6.29
N PRO A 14 14.48 -5.21 5.35
CA PRO A 14 13.51 -4.19 5.72
C PRO A 14 12.54 -4.82 6.72
N ASN A 15 12.41 -4.20 7.89
CA ASN A 15 11.39 -4.64 8.83
C ASN A 15 10.01 -4.25 8.30
N GLN A 16 8.95 -4.83 8.87
CA GLN A 16 7.59 -4.61 8.38
C GLN A 16 7.12 -3.16 8.54
N ILE A 17 7.60 -2.46 9.57
CA ILE A 17 7.29 -1.05 9.78
C ILE A 17 7.88 -0.23 8.63
N ASP A 18 9.19 -0.35 8.37
CA ASP A 18 9.88 0.39 7.31
C ASP A 18 9.27 0.07 5.93
N ARG A 19 8.88 -1.18 5.69
CA ARG A 19 8.22 -1.62 4.46
C ARG A 19 6.90 -0.88 4.25
N ILE A 20 6.02 -0.89 5.25
CA ILE A 20 4.70 -0.27 5.14
C ILE A 20 4.84 1.25 5.08
N GLU A 21 5.70 1.86 5.91
CA GLU A 21 5.99 3.30 5.89
C GLU A 21 6.48 3.78 4.51
N ALA A 22 7.30 2.98 3.85
CA ALA A 22 7.81 3.26 2.51
C ALA A 22 6.82 2.92 1.37
N GLY A 23 5.70 2.27 1.69
CA GLY A 23 4.75 1.79 0.68
C GLY A 23 5.31 0.66 -0.19
N MET A 24 6.27 -0.13 0.32
CA MET A 24 6.87 -1.23 -0.42
C MET A 24 5.91 -2.42 -0.50
N ILE A 25 5.65 -2.83 -1.72
CA ILE A 25 4.74 -3.93 -2.05
C ILE A 25 5.40 -5.29 -1.77
N SER A 26 4.64 -6.20 -1.20
CA SER A 26 5.00 -7.61 -1.06
C SER A 26 4.17 -8.46 -2.03
N HIS A 27 4.84 -9.17 -2.94
CA HIS A 27 4.17 -10.10 -3.84
C HIS A 27 3.50 -11.23 -3.04
N LEU A 28 2.29 -11.61 -3.41
CA LEU A 28 1.39 -12.54 -2.73
C LEU A 28 0.85 -12.07 -1.36
N GLY A 29 1.52 -11.12 -0.68
CA GLY A 29 0.97 -10.49 0.51
C GLY A 29 0.00 -9.37 0.14
N ASP A 30 0.50 -8.36 -0.56
CA ASP A 30 -0.29 -7.18 -0.94
C ASP A 30 -0.92 -7.34 -2.32
N THR A 31 -0.25 -8.02 -3.25
CA THR A 31 -0.65 -8.13 -4.66
C THR A 31 -0.71 -9.58 -5.13
N THR A 32 -1.45 -9.81 -6.20
CA THR A 32 -1.58 -11.09 -6.89
C THR A 32 -1.27 -10.94 -8.38
N LEU A 33 -1.38 -12.03 -9.14
CA LEU A 33 -1.24 -11.98 -10.60
C LEU A 33 -2.40 -11.28 -11.31
N ASP A 34 -3.50 -10.99 -10.60
CA ASP A 34 -4.66 -10.27 -11.14
C ASP A 34 -4.48 -8.75 -11.07
N ASP A 35 -3.46 -8.27 -10.35
CA ASP A 35 -3.16 -6.86 -10.20
C ASP A 35 -2.16 -6.40 -11.27
N ASN A 36 -2.34 -5.20 -11.79
CA ASN A 36 -1.48 -4.65 -12.84
C ASN A 36 -0.68 -3.42 -12.35
N PRO A 37 0.44 -3.06 -13.02
CA PRO A 37 1.31 -1.96 -12.60
C PRO A 37 0.63 -0.59 -12.49
N LEU A 38 -0.43 -0.33 -13.27
CA LEU A 38 -1.16 0.94 -13.24
C LEU A 38 -1.97 1.06 -11.95
N GLU A 39 -2.62 -0.02 -11.53
CA GLU A 39 -3.34 -0.10 -10.25
C GLU A 39 -2.40 -0.07 -9.05
N LEU A 40 -1.16 -0.55 -9.20
CA LEU A 40 -0.13 -0.49 -8.17
C LEU A 40 0.47 0.90 -7.96
N ASN A 41 0.05 1.88 -8.77
CA ASN A 41 0.58 3.25 -8.73
C ASN A 41 2.11 3.31 -8.93
N LEU A 42 2.62 2.50 -9.87
CA LEU A 42 4.03 2.37 -10.22
C LEU A 42 4.35 2.91 -11.63
N PRO A 43 3.94 4.15 -11.99
CA PRO A 43 4.11 4.67 -13.35
C PRO A 43 5.57 4.78 -13.77
N LYS A 44 6.50 4.98 -12.80
CA LYS A 44 7.93 5.07 -13.08
C LYS A 44 8.57 3.77 -13.57
N PHE A 45 7.91 2.63 -13.31
CA PHE A 45 8.40 1.30 -13.70
C PHE A 45 7.69 0.75 -14.94
N CYS A 46 6.73 1.49 -15.49
CA CYS A 46 5.92 1.04 -16.60
C CYS A 46 5.64 2.21 -17.56
N ASP A 47 6.65 2.56 -18.36
CA ASP A 47 6.52 3.58 -19.41
C ASP A 47 5.88 2.96 -20.66
N LEU A 48 4.62 3.29 -20.89
CA LEU A 48 3.86 2.80 -22.04
C LEU A 48 4.18 3.55 -23.34
N GLU A 49 4.81 4.72 -23.23
CA GLU A 49 5.17 5.56 -24.39
C GLU A 49 6.58 5.24 -24.93
N GLN A 50 7.39 4.46 -24.19
CA GLN A 50 8.70 4.06 -24.68
C GLN A 50 8.61 3.33 -26.04
N GLU A 51 9.62 3.51 -26.91
CA GLU A 51 9.66 2.85 -28.23
C GLU A 51 9.83 1.33 -28.13
N ALA A 52 10.55 0.86 -27.09
CA ALA A 52 10.78 -0.57 -26.89
C ALA A 52 9.47 -1.31 -26.59
N GLU A 53 9.34 -2.46 -27.24
CA GLU A 53 8.23 -3.37 -26.98
C GLU A 53 8.52 -4.29 -25.79
N PHE A 54 7.50 -4.58 -24.99
CA PHE A 54 7.57 -5.54 -23.90
C PHE A 54 6.27 -6.32 -23.75
N ILE A 55 6.35 -7.49 -23.11
CA ILE A 55 5.19 -8.36 -22.91
C ILE A 55 4.17 -7.64 -22.01
N GLY A 56 2.94 -7.51 -22.51
CA GLY A 56 1.85 -6.86 -21.78
C GLY A 56 1.64 -5.37 -22.11
N LYS A 57 2.51 -4.71 -22.90
CA LYS A 57 2.37 -3.29 -23.25
C LYS A 57 0.99 -2.96 -23.82
N GLU A 58 0.52 -3.73 -24.82
CA GLU A 58 -0.79 -3.52 -25.43
C GLU A 58 -1.96 -3.77 -24.46
N ALA A 59 -1.82 -4.75 -23.56
CA ALA A 59 -2.83 -4.98 -22.52
C ALA A 59 -2.92 -3.81 -21.55
N LEU A 60 -1.78 -3.27 -21.12
CA LEU A 60 -1.72 -2.11 -20.23
C LEU A 60 -2.24 -0.83 -20.89
N LYS A 61 -1.97 -0.61 -22.19
CA LYS A 61 -2.57 0.49 -22.95
C LYS A 61 -4.10 0.39 -23.00
N LYS A 62 -4.65 -0.80 -23.15
CA LYS A 62 -6.11 -1.02 -23.10
C LYS A 62 -6.67 -0.69 -21.72
N ILE A 63 -5.97 -1.07 -20.64
CA ILE A 63 -6.37 -0.74 -19.26
C ILE A 63 -6.28 0.78 -19.05
N GLN A 64 -5.21 1.42 -19.48
CA GLN A 64 -5.03 2.87 -19.38
C GLN A 64 -6.19 3.63 -20.08
N ASN A 65 -6.57 3.20 -21.28
CA ASN A 65 -7.67 3.82 -22.04
C ASN A 65 -9.05 3.58 -21.42
N ARG A 66 -9.27 2.41 -20.81
CA ARG A 66 -10.51 2.08 -20.09
C ARG A 66 -10.58 2.80 -18.73
N GLY A 67 -9.45 3.10 -18.15
CA GLY A 67 -9.28 3.53 -16.75
C GLY A 67 -9.07 2.35 -15.82
N ILE A 68 -8.39 2.62 -14.70
CA ILE A 68 -8.21 1.65 -13.61
C ILE A 68 -9.44 1.66 -12.70
N GLU A 69 -9.75 0.52 -12.10
CA GLU A 69 -10.92 0.36 -11.22
C GLU A 69 -10.57 0.59 -9.74
N LYS A 70 -9.33 0.29 -9.38
CA LYS A 70 -8.80 0.41 -8.01
C LYS A 70 -7.38 0.93 -8.05
N GLN A 71 -6.89 1.41 -6.90
CA GLN A 71 -5.50 1.86 -6.77
C GLN A 71 -4.91 1.41 -5.45
N PHE A 72 -3.64 1.01 -5.48
CA PHE A 72 -2.84 0.72 -4.30
C PHE A 72 -2.48 2.03 -3.59
N ILE A 73 -2.79 2.11 -2.29
CA ILE A 73 -2.69 3.36 -1.53
C ILE A 73 -2.43 3.06 -0.04
N GLY A 74 -2.12 4.11 0.72
CA GLY A 74 -1.94 4.05 2.16
C GLY A 74 -3.21 4.33 2.94
N PHE A 75 -3.22 3.88 4.19
CA PHE A 75 -4.31 4.10 5.14
C PHE A 75 -3.76 4.49 6.51
N LYS A 76 -4.36 5.49 7.16
CA LYS A 76 -4.28 5.64 8.62
C LYS A 76 -5.47 4.95 9.24
N ILE A 77 -5.25 4.29 10.37
CA ILE A 77 -6.23 3.42 11.02
C ILE A 77 -6.38 3.91 12.46
N SER A 78 -7.60 4.18 12.87
CA SER A 78 -7.90 4.63 14.23
C SER A 78 -7.76 3.51 15.27
N GLY A 79 -7.82 3.88 16.56
CA GLY A 79 -7.88 2.96 17.68
C GLY A 79 -6.53 2.58 18.26
N GLU A 80 -6.54 1.59 19.16
CA GLU A 80 -5.37 1.10 19.87
C GLU A 80 -4.31 0.52 18.91
N LYS A 81 -3.06 0.43 19.41
CA LYS A 81 -1.93 -0.10 18.63
C LYS A 81 -2.21 -1.51 18.14
N ILE A 82 -2.07 -1.70 16.84
CA ILE A 82 -2.20 -3.01 16.20
C ILE A 82 -0.84 -3.63 15.94
N GLY A 83 -0.78 -4.94 16.11
CA GLY A 83 0.36 -5.75 15.71
C GLY A 83 0.45 -5.87 14.19
N TYR A 84 1.52 -6.49 13.71
CA TYR A 84 1.65 -6.76 12.28
C TYR A 84 0.56 -7.74 11.81
N ASN A 85 -0.21 -7.31 10.84
CA ASN A 85 -1.31 -8.08 10.28
C ASN A 85 -1.20 -8.15 8.75
N LEU A 86 -1.30 -9.39 8.23
CA LEU A 86 -1.25 -9.74 6.80
C LEU A 86 -2.59 -10.26 6.29
N ARG A 87 -3.65 -10.23 7.09
CA ARG A 87 -4.97 -10.64 6.62
C ARG A 87 -5.57 -9.53 5.76
N ARG A 88 -6.18 -9.90 4.66
CA ARG A 88 -6.96 -8.96 3.86
C ARG A 88 -8.23 -8.57 4.62
N MET A 89 -8.32 -7.31 4.99
CA MET A 89 -9.44 -6.75 5.73
C MET A 89 -10.24 -5.83 4.82
N PRO A 90 -11.52 -6.14 4.55
CA PRO A 90 -12.35 -5.31 3.69
C PRO A 90 -12.58 -3.93 4.30
N ILE A 91 -12.45 -2.90 3.45
CA ILE A 91 -12.82 -1.52 3.77
C ILE A 91 -14.27 -1.32 3.31
N LYS A 92 -15.12 -0.86 4.21
CA LYS A 92 -16.56 -0.67 3.99
C LYS A 92 -16.94 0.80 4.09
N ASP A 93 -17.95 1.20 3.34
CA ASP A 93 -18.66 2.46 3.54
C ASP A 93 -19.71 2.33 4.67
N ASP A 94 -20.40 3.44 5.00
CA ASP A 94 -21.45 3.45 6.03
C ASP A 94 -22.66 2.56 5.71
N ASN A 95 -22.84 2.17 4.45
CA ASN A 95 -23.89 1.23 4.02
C ASN A 95 -23.41 -0.24 4.07
N GLY A 96 -22.16 -0.48 4.48
CA GLY A 96 -21.57 -1.82 4.53
C GLY A 96 -21.05 -2.34 3.19
N ASN A 97 -21.05 -1.54 2.12
CA ASN A 97 -20.52 -1.96 0.83
C ASN A 97 -19.00 -1.95 0.84
N ILE A 98 -18.40 -2.98 0.26
CA ILE A 98 -16.94 -3.08 0.15
C ILE A 98 -16.42 -2.10 -0.90
N GLN A 99 -15.53 -1.20 -0.46
CA GLN A 99 -14.90 -0.19 -1.29
C GLN A 99 -13.40 -0.47 -1.55
N GLY A 100 -12.83 -1.45 -0.86
CA GLY A 100 -11.43 -1.82 -0.99
C GLY A 100 -11.03 -2.85 0.08
N PHE A 101 -9.73 -3.00 0.27
CA PHE A 101 -9.20 -3.83 1.34
C PHE A 101 -7.81 -3.36 1.79
N ILE A 102 -7.51 -3.53 3.06
CA ILE A 102 -6.17 -3.40 3.62
C ILE A 102 -5.49 -4.77 3.50
N SER A 103 -4.30 -4.81 2.93
CA SER A 103 -3.51 -6.04 2.77
C SER A 103 -2.50 -6.26 3.89
N SER A 104 -1.95 -5.17 4.40
CA SER A 104 -0.97 -5.17 5.49
C SER A 104 -1.15 -3.95 6.36
N CYS A 105 -1.06 -4.11 7.67
CA CYS A 105 -1.08 -2.98 8.60
C CYS A 105 -0.23 -3.23 9.84
N ILE A 106 0.17 -2.15 10.50
CA ILE A 106 0.99 -2.17 11.73
C ILE A 106 0.93 -0.81 12.41
N PHE A 107 1.24 -0.76 13.71
CA PHE A 107 1.52 0.50 14.38
C PHE A 107 2.89 1.05 13.95
N SER A 108 2.93 2.29 13.50
CA SER A 108 4.17 3.01 13.18
C SER A 108 4.59 3.91 14.33
N PRO A 109 5.72 3.65 15.00
CA PRO A 109 6.29 4.58 15.98
C PRO A 109 6.72 5.91 15.35
N THR A 110 7.11 5.90 14.07
CA THR A 110 7.56 7.09 13.34
C THR A 110 6.43 8.10 13.18
N PHE A 111 5.22 7.63 12.87
CA PHE A 111 4.04 8.48 12.68
C PHE A 111 3.15 8.55 13.94
N GLY A 112 3.40 7.71 14.95
CA GLY A 112 2.62 7.67 16.17
C GLY A 112 1.18 7.17 15.98
N CYS A 113 0.89 6.45 14.89
CA CYS A 113 -0.42 5.94 14.55
C CYS A 113 -0.34 4.56 13.86
N ASN A 114 -1.48 3.89 13.75
CA ASN A 114 -1.58 2.69 12.94
C ASN A 114 -1.63 3.08 11.46
N ILE A 115 -0.84 2.39 10.65
CA ILE A 115 -0.77 2.57 9.20
C ILE A 115 -1.04 1.25 8.49
N GLY A 116 -1.53 1.34 7.28
CA GLY A 116 -1.78 0.18 6.43
C GLY A 116 -1.60 0.50 4.95
N ILE A 117 -1.49 -0.52 4.13
CA ILE A 117 -1.42 -0.43 2.67
C ILE A 117 -2.42 -1.43 2.07
N GLY A 118 -2.89 -1.13 0.88
CA GLY A 118 -3.84 -1.98 0.17
C GLY A 118 -4.52 -1.26 -0.99
N PHE A 119 -5.67 -1.73 -1.40
CA PHE A 119 -6.40 -1.20 -2.55
C PHE A 119 -7.71 -0.55 -2.13
N VAL A 120 -8.07 0.50 -2.85
CA VAL A 120 -9.39 1.14 -2.78
C VAL A 120 -9.89 1.44 -4.19
N LYS A 121 -11.20 1.46 -4.40
CA LYS A 121 -11.81 1.87 -5.66
C LYS A 121 -11.40 3.29 -6.01
N ILE A 122 -11.14 3.53 -7.31
CA ILE A 122 -10.56 4.79 -7.79
C ILE A 122 -11.47 6.00 -7.49
N ASP A 123 -12.79 5.83 -7.57
CA ASP A 123 -13.78 6.87 -7.29
C ASP A 123 -13.84 7.26 -5.80
N LYS A 124 -13.24 6.47 -4.91
CA LYS A 124 -13.22 6.68 -3.46
C LYS A 124 -11.96 7.38 -2.94
N ILE A 125 -10.91 7.50 -3.76
CA ILE A 125 -9.63 8.10 -3.34
C ILE A 125 -9.78 9.56 -2.89
N SER A 126 -10.61 10.32 -3.58
CA SER A 126 -10.87 11.74 -3.27
C SER A 126 -12.18 11.94 -2.49
N SER A 127 -12.79 10.87 -2.01
CA SER A 127 -14.03 10.93 -1.24
C SER A 127 -13.79 11.49 0.15
N THR A 128 -14.75 12.25 0.66
CA THR A 128 -14.80 12.68 2.06
C THR A 128 -15.60 11.73 2.94
N GLU A 129 -16.00 10.57 2.40
CA GLU A 129 -16.70 9.53 3.13
C GLU A 129 -15.81 8.92 4.22
N VAL A 130 -16.42 8.55 5.32
CA VAL A 130 -15.74 7.79 6.38
C VAL A 130 -15.77 6.32 6.01
N PHE A 131 -14.60 5.71 5.93
CA PHE A 131 -14.48 4.27 5.70
C PHE A 131 -14.19 3.55 7.00
N LYS A 132 -14.56 2.28 7.06
CA LYS A 132 -14.38 1.43 8.23
C LYS A 132 -13.82 0.07 7.83
N ALA A 133 -13.09 -0.56 8.74
CA ALA A 133 -12.63 -1.93 8.61
C ALA A 133 -12.65 -2.62 9.98
N ASP A 134 -12.95 -3.91 9.98
CA ASP A 134 -12.87 -4.75 11.17
C ASP A 134 -11.43 -5.27 11.32
N ILE A 135 -10.73 -4.83 12.35
CA ILE A 135 -9.34 -5.18 12.63
C ILE A 135 -9.24 -5.60 14.09
N ASP A 136 -8.78 -6.84 14.33
CA ASP A 136 -8.66 -7.42 15.68
C ASP A 136 -9.99 -7.38 16.45
N ASP A 137 -11.09 -7.74 15.74
CA ASP A 137 -12.47 -7.77 16.24
C ASP A 137 -13.02 -6.38 16.68
N GLU A 138 -12.38 -5.30 16.25
CA GLU A 138 -12.83 -3.92 16.47
C GLU A 138 -13.12 -3.21 15.15
N GLU A 139 -14.26 -2.51 15.06
CA GLU A 139 -14.55 -1.61 13.95
C GLU A 139 -13.71 -0.34 14.10
N ARG A 140 -12.86 -0.05 13.10
CA ARG A 140 -11.94 1.08 13.10
C ARG A 140 -12.18 1.99 11.90
N SER A 141 -12.08 3.29 12.13
CA SER A 141 -12.17 4.28 11.06
C SER A 141 -10.87 4.27 10.23
N ILE A 142 -11.03 4.42 8.92
CA ILE A 142 -9.96 4.38 7.92
C ILE A 142 -9.90 5.71 7.19
N GLU A 143 -8.73 6.34 7.21
CA GLU A 143 -8.41 7.53 6.41
C GLU A 143 -7.50 7.11 5.25
N ILE A 144 -7.87 7.45 4.02
CA ILE A 144 -7.06 7.21 2.83
C ILE A 144 -5.95 8.25 2.77
N VAL A 145 -4.71 7.79 2.55
CA VAL A 145 -3.53 8.66 2.46
C VAL A 145 -2.61 8.25 1.31
N ALA A 146 -1.90 9.21 0.75
CA ALA A 146 -0.94 8.94 -0.31
C ALA A 146 0.27 8.12 0.20
N LEU A 147 0.88 7.35 -0.71
CA LEU A 147 2.14 6.65 -0.47
C LEU A 147 3.31 7.36 -1.21
N PRO A 148 4.53 7.29 -0.67
CA PRO A 148 4.89 6.75 0.65
C PRO A 148 4.30 7.60 1.78
N PHE A 149 4.13 7.01 2.97
CA PHE A 149 3.74 7.80 4.13
C PHE A 149 4.80 8.89 4.33
N SER A 150 4.50 10.10 3.91
CA SER A 150 5.42 11.21 4.03
C SER A 150 5.66 11.48 5.51
N SER A 151 6.80 11.70 5.98
CA SER A 151 7.93 12.37 5.45
C SER A 151 9.19 12.10 6.26
N ARG A 152 9.91 11.07 5.93
CA ARG A 152 11.34 11.09 6.27
C ARG A 152 12.01 12.35 5.69
N LEU A 153 11.53 12.82 4.54
CA LEU A 153 12.08 14.00 3.87
C LEU A 153 11.74 15.33 4.57
N GLU A 154 10.62 15.43 5.28
CA GLU A 154 10.29 16.64 6.05
C GLU A 154 11.00 16.68 7.41
N LYS A 155 11.38 15.51 7.97
CA LYS A 155 12.17 15.44 9.21
C LYS A 155 13.67 15.59 8.98
N MET A 156 14.15 15.60 7.73
CA MET A 156 15.54 15.81 7.36
C MET A 156 15.82 17.24 6.90
N LYS A 157 14.86 18.15 6.97
CA LYS A 157 15.02 19.60 6.86
C LYS A 157 14.96 20.24 8.24
#